data_df7642c875791790ac6509fe6858d947
#
_entry.id   df7642c875791790ac6509fe6858d947
#
_cell.length_a   1.000
_cell.length_b   1.000
_cell.length_c   1.000
_cell.angle_alpha   90.00
_cell.angle_beta   90.00
_cell.angle_gamma   90.00
#
_symmetry.space_group_name_H-M   'P 1'
#
loop_
_entity.id
_entity.type
_entity.pdbx_description
1 polymer ?
#
loop_
_entity_poly.entity_id
_entity_poly.type
_entity_poly.pdbx_seq_one_letter_code
_entity_poly.pdbx_strand_id
1 'polypeptide(L)'
;MSTGAPAHDWSAAQYLKFEDERTQPARDLLARVPLQSPKTIVDLDAQIKGIDSSPDMIRKAKATLPHREFAVEDLTSYSPAGPVDLFYSNAVFQWLKKDERFEIVKRLMATQPTGGVVALQVPDNLSEPSHDLMRKTAEDGPWADTLSTVGRDTFQTPQEIYDQLKPMSSRVEIFHTSYYHALENHEAVIEWVKGTGLRPYLDPLGPEEGRIPARVSEASTKGVSSVC
;
A
#
# COMPACT_ATOMS: atom_id res chain seq x y z
N MET A 1 23.89 9.24 -11.36
CA MET A 1 23.47 7.90 -11.79
C MET A 1 23.29 7.09 -10.52
N SER A 2 22.06 7.01 -10.02
CA SER A 2 21.74 6.21 -8.81
C SER A 2 21.46 4.78 -9.26
N THR A 3 22.42 3.90 -9.04
CA THR A 3 22.20 2.45 -9.13
C THR A 3 21.47 2.01 -7.86
N GLY A 4 20.14 2.19 -7.86
CA GLY A 4 19.32 1.55 -6.84
C GLY A 4 19.51 0.04 -6.93
N ALA A 5 19.80 -0.60 -5.78
CA ALA A 5 19.76 -2.05 -5.68
C ALA A 5 18.39 -2.54 -6.20
N PRO A 6 18.32 -3.69 -6.88
CA PRO A 6 17.06 -4.22 -7.35
C PRO A 6 16.15 -4.40 -6.13
N ALA A 7 15.09 -3.61 -6.07
CA ALA A 7 14.06 -3.79 -5.08
C ALA A 7 13.59 -5.24 -5.21
N HIS A 8 13.67 -6.00 -4.12
CA HIS A 8 13.15 -7.37 -4.10
C HIS A 8 11.67 -7.29 -4.49
N ASP A 9 11.29 -8.05 -5.52
CA ASP A 9 9.92 -8.11 -6.01
C ASP A 9 8.95 -8.50 -4.87
N TRP A 10 7.73 -8.00 -4.91
CA TRP A 10 6.69 -8.37 -3.96
C TRP A 10 6.33 -9.84 -4.14
N SER A 11 6.32 -10.60 -3.03
CA SER A 11 5.84 -11.98 -3.05
C SER A 11 4.32 -12.01 -2.97
N ALA A 12 3.66 -12.27 -4.10
CA ALA A 12 2.22 -12.46 -4.15
C ALA A 12 1.77 -13.59 -3.19
N ALA A 13 2.55 -14.68 -3.08
CA ALA A 13 2.23 -15.78 -2.18
C ALA A 13 2.22 -15.36 -0.70
N GLN A 14 3.17 -14.51 -0.27
CA GLN A 14 3.21 -13.99 1.10
C GLN A 14 2.07 -12.98 1.35
N TYR A 15 1.79 -12.13 0.37
CA TYR A 15 0.73 -11.13 0.47
C TYR A 15 -0.64 -11.78 0.60
N LEU A 16 -0.92 -12.82 -0.19
CA LEU A 16 -2.22 -13.49 -0.25
C LEU A 16 -2.50 -14.47 0.91
N LYS A 17 -1.56 -14.68 1.85
CA LYS A 17 -1.85 -15.46 3.08
C LYS A 17 -3.03 -14.91 3.90
N PHE A 18 -3.31 -13.62 3.78
CA PHE A 18 -4.36 -12.90 4.48
C PHE A 18 -5.25 -12.14 3.48
N GLU A 19 -5.64 -12.80 2.40
CA GLU A 19 -6.35 -12.20 1.28
C GLU A 19 -7.70 -11.62 1.71
N ASP A 20 -8.44 -12.33 2.54
CA ASP A 20 -9.79 -11.90 2.97
C ASP A 20 -9.73 -10.61 3.79
N GLU A 21 -8.84 -10.55 4.77
CA GLU A 21 -8.67 -9.38 5.63
C GLU A 21 -8.12 -8.18 4.85
N ARG A 22 -7.19 -8.41 3.93
CA ARG A 22 -6.58 -7.35 3.12
C ARG A 22 -7.48 -6.81 2.03
N THR A 23 -8.46 -7.61 1.59
CA THR A 23 -9.43 -7.20 0.57
C THR A 23 -10.59 -6.40 1.15
N GLN A 24 -10.86 -6.49 2.46
CA GLN A 24 -11.98 -5.79 3.08
C GLN A 24 -11.91 -4.25 2.88
N PRO A 25 -10.78 -3.56 3.13
CA PRO A 25 -10.67 -2.12 2.86
C PRO A 25 -10.93 -1.75 1.39
N ALA A 26 -10.47 -2.60 0.46
CA ALA A 26 -10.72 -2.41 -0.96
C ALA A 26 -12.22 -2.51 -1.30
N ARG A 27 -12.91 -3.52 -0.78
CA ARG A 27 -14.35 -3.69 -0.97
C ARG A 27 -15.14 -2.51 -0.39
N ASP A 28 -14.78 -2.04 0.81
CA ASP A 28 -15.44 -0.92 1.47
C ASP A 28 -15.23 0.40 0.70
N LEU A 29 -14.03 0.62 0.16
CA LEU A 29 -13.76 1.75 -0.73
C LEU A 29 -14.59 1.66 -2.01
N LEU A 30 -14.60 0.51 -2.68
CA LEU A 30 -15.32 0.31 -3.93
C LEU A 30 -16.83 0.52 -3.75
N ALA A 31 -17.40 0.07 -2.63
CA ALA A 31 -18.82 0.24 -2.31
C ALA A 31 -19.24 1.72 -2.16
N ARG A 32 -18.28 2.65 -1.97
CA ARG A 32 -18.53 4.10 -1.86
C ARG A 32 -18.31 4.86 -3.16
N VAL A 33 -17.81 4.19 -4.20
CA VAL A 33 -17.61 4.83 -5.52
C VAL A 33 -18.97 5.17 -6.13
N PRO A 34 -19.26 6.45 -6.44
CA PRO A 34 -20.58 6.89 -6.87
C PRO A 34 -20.85 6.69 -8.37
N LEU A 35 -20.07 5.85 -9.04
CA LEU A 35 -20.21 5.55 -10.46
C LEU A 35 -21.03 4.28 -10.66
N GLN A 36 -22.12 4.37 -11.45
CA GLN A 36 -22.99 3.22 -11.72
C GLN A 36 -22.54 2.38 -12.91
N SER A 37 -21.89 2.96 -13.89
CA SER A 37 -21.46 2.28 -15.11
C SER A 37 -20.22 2.94 -15.72
N PRO A 38 -19.08 2.93 -15.04
CA PRO A 38 -17.85 3.47 -15.59
C PRO A 38 -17.44 2.67 -16.83
N LYS A 39 -17.03 3.35 -17.90
CA LYS A 39 -16.58 2.71 -19.15
C LYS A 39 -15.10 2.33 -19.07
N THR A 40 -14.31 3.16 -18.41
CA THR A 40 -12.87 2.96 -18.28
C THR A 40 -12.49 3.06 -16.82
N ILE A 41 -11.97 1.98 -16.29
CA ILE A 41 -11.44 1.90 -14.92
C ILE A 41 -9.95 1.55 -15.01
N VAL A 42 -9.12 2.28 -14.30
CA VAL A 42 -7.75 1.88 -14.02
C VAL A 42 -7.69 1.53 -12.55
N ASP A 43 -7.47 0.26 -12.31
CA ASP A 43 -7.19 -0.26 -10.98
C ASP A 43 -5.68 -0.35 -10.81
N LEU A 44 -5.21 0.27 -9.78
CA LEU A 44 -3.81 0.20 -9.40
C LEU A 44 -3.53 -1.10 -8.61
N ASP A 45 -4.57 -1.97 -8.44
CA ASP A 45 -4.47 -3.28 -7.79
C ASP A 45 -5.62 -4.28 -8.15
N ALA A 46 -6.05 -4.38 -9.39
CA ALA A 46 -6.97 -5.40 -9.95
C ALA A 46 -8.45 -5.04 -10.17
N GLN A 47 -8.88 -4.97 -11.37
CA GLN A 47 -9.96 -5.73 -12.03
C GLN A 47 -10.34 -5.31 -13.44
N ILE A 48 -9.93 -4.18 -14.03
CA ILE A 48 -10.31 -3.87 -15.43
C ILE A 48 -9.08 -3.58 -16.30
N LYS A 49 -8.27 -2.57 -15.96
CA LYS A 49 -6.89 -2.44 -16.42
C LYS A 49 -6.05 -2.19 -15.17
N GLY A 50 -5.31 -3.21 -14.73
CA GLY A 50 -4.48 -3.12 -13.53
C GLY A 50 -3.04 -2.74 -13.86
N ILE A 51 -2.45 -1.89 -13.04
CA ILE A 51 -1.01 -1.61 -13.09
C ILE A 51 -0.39 -1.85 -11.71
N ASP A 52 0.81 -2.40 -11.69
CA ASP A 52 1.63 -2.58 -10.49
C ASP A 52 3.09 -2.50 -10.89
N SER A 53 3.95 -2.01 -10.04
CA SER A 53 5.40 -2.00 -10.26
C SER A 53 6.04 -3.38 -10.09
N SER A 54 5.34 -4.34 -9.44
CA SER A 54 5.79 -5.70 -9.20
C SER A 54 5.45 -6.66 -10.35
N PRO A 55 6.46 -7.22 -11.04
CA PRO A 55 6.23 -8.27 -12.04
C PRO A 55 5.54 -9.50 -11.47
N ASP A 56 5.80 -9.87 -10.20
CA ASP A 56 5.17 -11.04 -9.55
C ASP A 56 3.67 -10.82 -9.32
N MET A 57 3.29 -9.63 -8.84
CA MET A 57 1.88 -9.25 -8.68
C MET A 57 1.15 -9.26 -10.02
N ILE A 58 1.73 -8.68 -11.05
CA ILE A 58 1.16 -8.68 -12.41
C ILE A 58 1.03 -10.10 -12.98
N ARG A 59 2.04 -10.95 -12.76
CA ARG A 59 1.97 -12.35 -13.20
C ARG A 59 0.81 -13.09 -12.52
N LYS A 60 0.64 -12.90 -11.21
CA LYS A 60 -0.46 -13.49 -10.44
C LYS A 60 -1.81 -12.96 -10.90
N ALA A 61 -1.94 -11.65 -11.09
CA ALA A 61 -3.17 -11.01 -11.57
C ALA A 61 -3.60 -11.56 -12.95
N LYS A 62 -2.66 -11.67 -13.90
CA LYS A 62 -2.90 -12.29 -15.22
C LYS A 62 -3.35 -13.75 -15.13
N ALA A 63 -2.79 -14.51 -14.21
CA ALA A 63 -3.17 -15.91 -13.99
C ALA A 63 -4.58 -16.02 -13.39
N THR A 64 -4.95 -15.12 -12.48
CA THR A 64 -6.25 -15.11 -11.80
C THR A 64 -7.37 -14.56 -12.70
N LEU A 65 -7.07 -13.54 -13.50
CA LEU A 65 -8.03 -12.82 -14.35
C LEU A 65 -7.51 -12.72 -15.79
N PRO A 66 -7.44 -13.84 -16.53
CA PRO A 66 -6.78 -13.90 -17.85
C PRO A 66 -7.46 -13.05 -18.95
N HIS A 67 -8.69 -12.61 -18.70
CA HIS A 67 -9.46 -11.77 -19.65
C HIS A 67 -9.34 -10.27 -19.35
N ARG A 68 -8.47 -9.88 -18.41
CA ARG A 68 -8.23 -8.48 -18.04
C ARG A 68 -6.83 -8.04 -18.46
N GLU A 69 -6.67 -6.75 -18.67
CA GLU A 69 -5.38 -6.16 -19.02
C GLU A 69 -4.60 -5.83 -17.75
N PHE A 70 -3.36 -6.30 -17.66
CA PHE A 70 -2.43 -5.98 -16.60
C PHE A 70 -1.07 -5.62 -17.18
N ALA A 71 -0.43 -4.56 -16.65
CA ALA A 71 0.88 -4.11 -17.07
C ALA A 71 1.78 -3.82 -15.88
N VAL A 72 3.07 -4.11 -16.03
CA VAL A 72 4.09 -3.64 -15.09
C VAL A 72 4.36 -2.18 -15.40
N GLU A 73 3.93 -1.29 -14.54
CA GLU A 73 4.02 0.16 -14.72
C GLU A 73 4.37 0.84 -13.40
N ASP A 74 5.16 1.90 -13.48
CA ASP A 74 5.46 2.74 -12.31
C ASP A 74 4.46 3.88 -12.23
N LEU A 75 3.71 3.94 -11.12
CA LEU A 75 2.70 4.97 -10.87
C LEU A 75 3.27 6.40 -10.92
N THR A 76 4.54 6.58 -10.57
CA THR A 76 5.20 7.90 -10.59
C THR A 76 5.29 8.47 -12.00
N SER A 77 5.45 7.62 -13.01
CA SER A 77 5.54 7.99 -14.43
C SER A 77 4.29 7.62 -15.24
N TYR A 78 3.36 6.87 -14.67
CA TYR A 78 2.18 6.40 -15.38
C TYR A 78 1.33 7.55 -15.92
N SER A 79 0.92 7.41 -17.19
CA SER A 79 -0.03 8.30 -17.85
C SER A 79 -0.99 7.46 -18.68
N PRO A 80 -2.31 7.59 -18.51
CA PRO A 80 -3.27 6.81 -19.27
C PRO A 80 -3.27 7.25 -20.75
N ALA A 81 -3.54 6.31 -21.64
CA ALA A 81 -3.63 6.57 -23.09
C ALA A 81 -4.89 7.34 -23.49
N GLY A 82 -5.85 7.50 -22.62
CA GLY A 82 -7.12 8.20 -22.86
C GLY A 82 -7.86 8.51 -21.56
N PRO A 83 -9.07 9.09 -21.66
CA PRO A 83 -9.87 9.44 -20.47
C PRO A 83 -10.20 8.24 -19.61
N VAL A 84 -10.10 8.39 -18.30
CA VAL A 84 -10.39 7.35 -17.29
C VAL A 84 -11.51 7.82 -16.38
N ASP A 85 -12.58 7.07 -16.28
CA ASP A 85 -13.74 7.39 -15.44
C ASP A 85 -13.44 7.17 -13.96
N LEU A 86 -12.67 6.12 -13.64
CA LEU A 86 -12.31 5.76 -12.28
C LEU A 86 -10.83 5.38 -12.17
N PHE A 87 -10.08 6.10 -11.38
CA PHE A 87 -8.83 5.63 -10.80
C PHE A 87 -9.12 5.05 -9.42
N TYR A 88 -8.80 3.78 -9.26
CA TYR A 88 -8.97 3.06 -8.02
C TYR A 88 -7.62 2.61 -7.49
N SER A 89 -7.36 2.78 -6.21
CA SER A 89 -6.10 2.37 -5.59
C SER A 89 -6.30 1.88 -4.16
N ASN A 90 -5.76 0.69 -3.89
CA ASN A 90 -5.77 0.11 -2.56
C ASN A 90 -4.35 -0.21 -2.11
N ALA A 91 -3.93 0.36 -0.98
CA ALA A 91 -2.64 0.11 -0.33
C ALA A 91 -1.39 0.35 -1.22
N VAL A 92 -1.40 1.40 -2.06
CA VAL A 92 -0.29 1.78 -2.94
C VAL A 92 0.36 3.08 -2.52
N PHE A 93 -0.40 4.16 -2.34
CA PHE A 93 0.12 5.51 -2.15
C PHE A 93 0.98 5.70 -0.89
N GLN A 94 0.86 4.86 0.12
CA GLN A 94 1.73 4.90 1.31
C GLN A 94 3.20 4.56 1.00
N TRP A 95 3.50 3.98 -0.16
CA TRP A 95 4.85 3.64 -0.59
C TRP A 95 5.57 4.78 -1.33
N LEU A 96 4.82 5.81 -1.72
CA LEU A 96 5.36 6.99 -2.38
C LEU A 96 5.84 8.02 -1.34
N LYS A 97 6.75 8.90 -1.75
CA LYS A 97 7.17 10.03 -0.91
C LYS A 97 6.01 10.99 -0.67
N LYS A 98 6.00 11.59 0.52
CA LYS A 98 4.90 12.44 0.97
C LYS A 98 4.58 13.59 0.00
N ASP A 99 5.59 14.21 -0.57
CA ASP A 99 5.47 15.34 -1.49
C ASP A 99 4.99 14.93 -2.90
N GLU A 100 5.25 13.68 -3.32
CA GLU A 100 4.87 13.18 -4.64
C GLU A 100 3.40 12.71 -4.71
N ARG A 101 2.83 12.22 -3.61
CA ARG A 101 1.52 11.55 -3.56
C ARG A 101 0.41 12.34 -4.23
N PHE A 102 0.21 13.57 -3.79
CA PHE A 102 -0.90 14.39 -4.31
C PHE A 102 -0.59 15.07 -5.62
N GLU A 103 0.67 15.24 -6.01
CA GLU A 103 1.03 15.65 -7.36
C GLU A 103 0.66 14.56 -8.38
N ILE A 104 0.85 13.29 -8.02
CA ILE A 104 0.40 12.16 -8.83
C ILE A 104 -1.12 12.12 -8.91
N VAL A 105 -1.84 12.24 -7.77
CA VAL A 105 -3.30 12.28 -7.75
C VAL A 105 -3.84 13.39 -8.64
N LYS A 106 -3.32 14.62 -8.51
CA LYS A 106 -3.73 15.78 -9.31
C LYS A 106 -3.46 15.55 -10.81
N ARG A 107 -2.31 14.97 -11.15
CA ARG A 107 -1.96 14.61 -12.52
C ARG A 107 -2.95 13.60 -13.11
N LEU A 108 -3.32 12.56 -12.36
CA LEU A 108 -4.31 11.58 -12.79
C LEU A 108 -5.70 12.22 -12.94
N MET A 109 -6.13 13.03 -11.97
CA MET A 109 -7.40 13.76 -12.05
C MET A 109 -7.49 14.65 -13.29
N ALA A 110 -6.39 15.29 -13.69
CA ALA A 110 -6.35 16.15 -14.87
C ALA A 110 -6.60 15.38 -16.20
N THR A 111 -6.48 14.05 -16.21
CA THR A 111 -6.77 13.20 -17.37
C THR A 111 -8.22 12.72 -17.40
N GLN A 112 -8.98 12.96 -16.33
CA GLN A 112 -10.36 12.45 -16.22
C GLN A 112 -11.36 13.36 -16.94
N PRO A 113 -12.43 12.80 -17.47
CA PRO A 113 -13.58 13.58 -17.92
C PRO A 113 -14.29 14.20 -16.71
N THR A 114 -15.10 15.21 -16.97
CA THR A 114 -16.00 15.78 -15.96
C THR A 114 -16.86 14.69 -15.33
N GLY A 115 -16.85 14.58 -14.02
CA GLY A 115 -17.54 13.52 -13.27
C GLY A 115 -16.68 12.26 -13.02
N GLY A 116 -15.44 12.26 -13.47
CA GLY A 116 -14.48 11.20 -13.13
C GLY A 116 -14.21 11.13 -11.63
N VAL A 117 -13.83 9.97 -11.13
CA VAL A 117 -13.63 9.68 -9.71
C VAL A 117 -12.21 9.16 -9.47
N VAL A 118 -11.59 9.63 -8.42
CA VAL A 118 -10.41 8.99 -7.82
C VAL A 118 -10.82 8.43 -6.47
N ALA A 119 -10.61 7.13 -6.28
CA ALA A 119 -10.86 6.43 -5.03
C ALA A 119 -9.56 5.78 -4.57
N LEU A 120 -9.06 6.18 -3.42
CA LEU A 120 -7.81 5.63 -2.89
C LEU A 120 -7.95 5.26 -1.40
N GLN A 121 -7.37 4.14 -1.05
CA GLN A 121 -7.25 3.65 0.31
C GLN A 121 -5.78 3.49 0.67
N VAL A 122 -5.42 3.86 1.87
CA VAL A 122 -4.09 3.65 2.44
C VAL A 122 -4.21 3.21 3.90
N PRO A 123 -3.31 2.36 4.38
CA PRO A 123 -3.24 2.06 5.81
C PRO A 123 -2.70 3.28 6.57
N ASP A 124 -3.35 3.60 7.70
CA ASP A 124 -2.92 4.63 8.64
C ASP A 124 -2.55 3.97 9.97
N ASN A 125 -1.44 3.25 9.97
CA ASN A 125 -1.02 2.39 11.10
C ASN A 125 0.44 2.61 11.53
N LEU A 126 1.12 3.66 11.06
CA LEU A 126 2.52 3.91 11.40
C LEU A 126 2.73 4.31 12.87
N SER A 127 1.70 4.82 13.53
CA SER A 127 1.69 5.15 14.96
C SER A 127 1.25 3.97 15.85
N GLU A 128 0.80 2.86 15.25
CA GLU A 128 0.35 1.71 16.01
C GLU A 128 1.52 0.96 16.66
N PRO A 129 1.29 0.26 17.80
CA PRO A 129 2.33 -0.40 18.58
C PRO A 129 3.24 -1.33 17.76
N SER A 130 2.70 -2.04 16.79
CA SER A 130 3.47 -2.94 15.93
C SER A 130 4.53 -2.20 15.10
N HIS A 131 4.18 -1.04 14.51
CA HIS A 131 5.09 -0.23 13.72
C HIS A 131 6.10 0.53 14.60
N ASP A 132 5.67 0.99 15.77
CA ASP A 132 6.55 1.59 16.74
C ASP A 132 7.62 0.61 17.23
N LEU A 133 7.25 -0.63 17.53
CA LEU A 133 8.19 -1.69 17.90
C LEU A 133 9.16 -2.05 16.76
N MET A 134 8.71 -2.06 15.50
CA MET A 134 9.61 -2.26 14.36
C MET A 134 10.69 -1.18 14.30
N ARG A 135 10.32 0.11 14.45
CA ARG A 135 11.26 1.23 14.45
C ARG A 135 12.27 1.11 15.60
N LYS A 136 11.79 0.94 16.83
CA LYS A 136 12.64 0.79 18.02
C LYS A 136 13.62 -0.37 17.89
N THR A 137 13.14 -1.52 17.36
CA THR A 137 14.01 -2.67 17.14
C THR A 137 15.06 -2.40 16.06
N ALA A 138 14.70 -1.65 15.02
CA ALA A 138 15.65 -1.27 13.97
C ALA A 138 16.75 -0.34 14.53
N GLU A 139 16.41 0.57 15.43
CA GLU A 139 17.33 1.52 16.06
C GLU A 139 18.26 0.87 17.08
N ASP A 140 17.82 -0.17 17.80
CA ASP A 140 18.54 -0.78 18.92
C ASP A 140 19.40 -2.00 18.55
N GLY A 141 19.32 -2.49 17.30
CA GLY A 141 19.99 -3.71 16.86
C GLY A 141 21.38 -3.49 16.27
N PRO A 142 22.17 -4.56 16.05
CA PRO A 142 23.46 -4.50 15.36
C PRO A 142 23.35 -4.04 13.90
N TRP A 143 22.15 -3.97 13.37
CA TRP A 143 21.79 -3.49 12.05
C TRP A 143 21.40 -2.00 12.01
N ALA A 144 21.47 -1.28 13.14
CA ALA A 144 21.00 0.09 13.24
C ALA A 144 21.58 1.02 12.17
N ASP A 145 22.88 0.90 11.90
CA ASP A 145 23.54 1.70 10.86
C ASP A 145 22.98 1.39 9.46
N THR A 146 22.76 0.12 9.14
CA THR A 146 22.19 -0.32 7.86
C THR A 146 20.73 0.17 7.69
N LEU A 147 19.98 0.21 8.78
CA LEU A 147 18.57 0.58 8.79
C LEU A 147 18.32 2.07 9.10
N SER A 148 19.37 2.87 9.32
CA SER A 148 19.25 4.28 9.71
C SER A 148 18.47 5.16 8.74
N THR A 149 18.41 4.78 7.47
CA THR A 149 17.66 5.48 6.43
C THR A 149 16.30 4.83 6.09
N VAL A 150 15.99 3.73 6.77
CA VAL A 150 14.72 3.02 6.54
C VAL A 150 13.59 3.73 7.26
N GLY A 151 12.60 4.13 6.49
CA GLY A 151 11.41 4.76 7.03
C GLY A 151 10.35 4.94 5.97
N ARG A 152 9.15 5.22 6.40
CA ARG A 152 8.05 5.66 5.54
C ARG A 152 7.49 6.96 6.09
N ASP A 153 7.20 7.88 5.18
CA ASP A 153 6.48 9.10 5.53
C ASP A 153 5.06 8.76 6.01
N THR A 154 4.64 9.41 7.10
CA THR A 154 3.23 9.40 7.48
C THR A 154 2.36 9.88 6.33
N PHE A 155 1.14 9.37 6.24
CA PHE A 155 0.22 9.87 5.23
C PHE A 155 -0.25 11.28 5.63
N GLN A 156 -0.79 12.03 4.67
CA GLN A 156 -1.36 13.34 4.90
C GLN A 156 -2.59 13.22 5.81
N THR A 157 -2.79 14.21 6.67
CA THR A 157 -3.99 14.30 7.50
C THR A 157 -5.25 14.49 6.63
N PRO A 158 -6.44 14.13 7.13
CA PRO A 158 -7.69 14.39 6.43
C PRO A 158 -7.87 15.84 5.99
N GLN A 159 -7.41 16.82 6.79
CA GLN A 159 -7.45 18.22 6.46
C GLN A 159 -6.53 18.55 5.27
N GLU A 160 -5.27 18.10 5.31
CA GLU A 160 -4.30 18.29 4.22
C GLU A 160 -4.83 17.68 2.91
N ILE A 161 -5.45 16.50 2.98
CA ILE A 161 -6.06 15.83 1.82
C ILE A 161 -7.20 16.68 1.25
N TYR A 162 -8.11 17.12 2.11
CA TYR A 162 -9.24 17.93 1.71
C TYR A 162 -8.79 19.22 1.03
N ASP A 163 -7.88 19.97 1.65
CA ASP A 163 -7.39 21.25 1.16
C ASP A 163 -6.70 21.13 -0.20
N GLN A 164 -5.99 20.03 -0.43
CA GLN A 164 -5.32 19.77 -1.71
C GLN A 164 -6.26 19.36 -2.84
N LEU A 165 -7.33 18.62 -2.53
CA LEU A 165 -8.21 18.05 -3.56
C LEU A 165 -9.48 18.87 -3.80
N LYS A 166 -9.97 19.62 -2.81
CA LYS A 166 -11.20 20.39 -2.93
C LYS A 166 -11.21 21.42 -4.07
N PRO A 167 -10.10 22.11 -4.38
CA PRO A 167 -10.08 23.06 -5.50
C PRO A 167 -10.33 22.42 -6.87
N MET A 168 -10.05 21.10 -7.00
CA MET A 168 -10.18 20.35 -8.26
C MET A 168 -11.41 19.44 -8.29
N SER A 169 -12.18 19.39 -7.20
CA SER A 169 -13.25 18.40 -7.02
C SER A 169 -14.58 19.07 -6.64
N SER A 170 -15.65 18.63 -7.23
CA SER A 170 -17.00 19.00 -6.77
C SER A 170 -17.31 18.41 -5.39
N ARG A 171 -16.81 17.18 -5.13
CA ARG A 171 -16.97 16.46 -3.87
C ARG A 171 -15.66 15.81 -3.44
N VAL A 172 -15.33 15.93 -2.15
CA VAL A 172 -14.28 15.17 -1.48
C VAL A 172 -14.94 14.46 -0.31
N GLU A 173 -14.74 13.16 -0.21
CA GLU A 173 -15.21 12.33 0.90
C GLU A 173 -14.01 11.60 1.50
N ILE A 174 -13.84 11.71 2.81
CA ILE A 174 -12.75 11.07 3.54
C ILE A 174 -13.38 10.31 4.71
N PHE A 175 -12.98 9.06 4.88
CA PHE A 175 -13.40 8.26 6.02
C PHE A 175 -12.23 7.46 6.56
N HIS A 176 -12.26 7.15 7.85
CA HIS A 176 -11.30 6.32 8.54
C HIS A 176 -12.05 5.13 9.14
N THR A 177 -11.55 3.91 8.89
CA THR A 177 -12.14 2.67 9.38
C THR A 177 -11.09 1.86 10.12
N SER A 178 -11.40 1.44 11.34
CA SER A 178 -10.57 0.50 12.09
C SER A 178 -11.06 -0.92 11.86
N TYR A 179 -10.16 -1.79 11.39
CA TYR A 179 -10.42 -3.21 11.20
C TYR A 179 -9.73 -4.00 12.31
N TYR A 180 -10.50 -4.85 12.98
CA TYR A 180 -10.01 -5.71 14.06
C TYR A 180 -9.93 -7.14 13.54
N HIS A 181 -8.72 -7.64 13.31
CA HIS A 181 -8.48 -8.98 12.81
C HIS A 181 -8.07 -9.91 13.95
N ALA A 182 -8.85 -10.97 14.18
CA ALA A 182 -8.48 -12.02 15.10
C ALA A 182 -7.52 -12.99 14.41
N LEU A 183 -6.24 -12.96 14.78
CA LEU A 183 -5.24 -13.89 14.29
C LEU A 183 -5.05 -15.04 15.27
N GLU A 184 -4.69 -16.23 14.78
CA GLU A 184 -4.62 -17.44 15.60
C GLU A 184 -3.58 -17.37 16.72
N ASN A 185 -2.43 -16.72 16.46
CA ASN A 185 -1.30 -16.65 17.38
C ASN A 185 -0.34 -15.52 17.01
N HIS A 186 0.72 -15.36 17.78
CA HIS A 186 1.73 -14.32 17.55
C HIS A 186 2.52 -14.51 16.26
N GLU A 187 2.78 -15.75 15.87
CA GLU A 187 3.45 -16.09 14.62
C GLU A 187 2.64 -15.58 13.43
N ALA A 188 1.31 -15.66 13.49
CA ALA A 188 0.43 -15.13 12.45
C ALA A 188 0.53 -13.59 12.35
N VAL A 189 0.72 -12.88 13.47
CA VAL A 189 0.98 -11.42 13.46
C VAL A 189 2.30 -11.10 12.74
N ILE A 190 3.36 -11.88 13.01
CA ILE A 190 4.66 -11.71 12.34
C ILE A 190 4.51 -11.98 10.85
N GLU A 191 3.82 -13.05 10.47
CA GLU A 191 3.57 -13.37 9.06
C GLU A 191 2.73 -12.28 8.37
N TRP A 192 1.78 -11.66 9.07
CA TRP A 192 1.03 -10.53 8.57
C TRP A 192 1.95 -9.36 8.18
N VAL A 193 2.81 -8.93 9.10
CA VAL A 193 3.66 -7.75 8.89
C VAL A 193 4.85 -8.02 7.97
N LYS A 194 5.31 -9.28 7.85
CA LYS A 194 6.36 -9.68 6.89
C LYS A 194 5.99 -9.37 5.45
N GLY A 195 4.73 -9.53 5.09
CA GLY A 195 4.23 -9.22 3.75
C GLY A 195 4.07 -7.73 3.47
N THR A 196 4.25 -6.85 4.46
CA THR A 196 3.96 -5.42 4.35
C THR A 196 4.95 -4.54 5.14
N GLY A 197 4.59 -4.17 6.37
CA GLY A 197 5.29 -3.18 7.19
C GLY A 197 6.73 -3.52 7.54
N LEU A 198 7.06 -4.81 7.60
CA LEU A 198 8.39 -5.28 7.96
C LEU A 198 9.36 -5.32 6.77
N ARG A 199 8.87 -5.37 5.52
CA ARG A 199 9.72 -5.45 4.32
C ARG A 199 10.79 -4.37 4.23
N PRO A 200 10.50 -3.08 4.44
CA PRO A 200 11.52 -2.04 4.36
C PRO A 200 12.72 -2.30 5.28
N TYR A 201 12.49 -3.00 6.40
CA TYR A 201 13.56 -3.35 7.34
C TYR A 201 14.28 -4.65 6.98
N LEU A 202 13.61 -5.61 6.35
CA LEU A 202 14.19 -6.91 6.00
C LEU A 202 14.97 -6.88 4.70
N ASP A 203 14.47 -6.15 3.69
CA ASP A 203 15.05 -6.12 2.36
C ASP A 203 16.53 -5.64 2.34
N PRO A 204 16.96 -4.63 3.15
CA PRO A 204 18.36 -4.22 3.22
C PRO A 204 19.29 -5.22 3.93
N LEU A 205 18.76 -6.10 4.79
CA LEU A 205 19.56 -6.95 5.67
C LEU A 205 20.06 -8.24 5.01
N GLY A 206 19.62 -8.61 3.83
CA GLY A 206 20.00 -9.86 3.18
C GLY A 206 19.54 -11.14 3.91
N PRO A 207 19.77 -12.30 3.30
CA PRO A 207 19.18 -13.58 3.80
C PRO A 207 19.75 -14.08 5.13
N GLU A 208 20.98 -13.76 5.48
CA GLU A 208 21.59 -14.20 6.74
C GLU A 208 21.29 -13.28 7.93
N GLU A 209 21.26 -11.98 7.70
CA GLU A 209 20.91 -10.96 8.70
C GLU A 209 19.40 -10.79 8.84
N GLY A 210 18.64 -11.12 7.79
CA GLY A 210 17.18 -11.08 7.75
C GLY A 210 16.46 -12.17 8.51
N ARG A 211 17.18 -13.04 9.26
CA ARG A 211 16.58 -13.83 10.33
C ARG A 211 16.08 -12.85 11.38
N ILE A 212 14.75 -12.62 11.39
CA ILE A 212 14.09 -11.82 12.40
C ILE A 212 14.61 -12.31 13.75
N PRO A 213 15.36 -11.48 14.51
CA PRO A 213 15.82 -11.91 15.83
C PRO A 213 14.57 -12.29 16.63
N ALA A 214 14.68 -13.32 17.43
CA ALA A 214 13.62 -13.72 18.37
C ALA A 214 13.10 -12.51 19.19
N ARG A 215 13.90 -11.47 19.37
CA ARG A 215 13.52 -10.20 20.01
C ARG A 215 12.45 -9.40 19.27
N VAL A 216 12.40 -9.41 17.93
CA VAL A 216 11.29 -8.76 17.18
C VAL A 216 10.02 -9.60 17.36
N SER A 217 10.17 -10.91 17.34
CA SER A 217 9.14 -11.88 17.68
C SER A 217 8.64 -11.65 19.12
N GLU A 218 9.54 -11.58 20.11
CA GLU A 218 9.20 -11.38 21.53
C GLU A 218 8.66 -9.98 21.83
N ALA A 219 9.15 -8.93 21.18
CA ALA A 219 8.64 -7.57 21.35
C ALA A 219 7.24 -7.42 20.76
N SER A 220 6.99 -8.02 19.58
CA SER A 220 5.65 -8.09 18.99
C SER A 220 4.66 -8.86 19.88
N THR A 221 5.15 -9.81 20.70
CA THR A 221 4.31 -10.63 21.57
C THR A 221 3.93 -9.93 22.90
N LYS A 222 4.74 -9.00 23.40
CA LYS A 222 4.50 -8.36 24.71
C LYS A 222 3.60 -7.13 24.69
N GLY A 223 3.25 -6.61 23.52
CA GLY A 223 2.50 -5.35 23.39
C GLY A 223 1.27 -5.40 22.48
N VAL A 224 1.02 -6.49 21.77
CA VAL A 224 -0.09 -6.57 20.82
C VAL A 224 -1.22 -7.42 21.42
N SER A 225 -2.01 -6.82 22.32
CA SER A 225 -3.42 -7.14 22.34
C SER A 225 -4.07 -6.31 21.22
N SER A 226 -4.16 -6.92 20.04
CA SER A 226 -5.13 -6.66 18.96
C SER A 226 -5.56 -5.21 18.72
N VAL A 227 -4.80 -4.44 17.97
CA VAL A 227 -5.34 -3.43 17.05
C VAL A 227 -4.40 -3.40 15.84
N CYS A 228 -4.83 -3.98 14.74
CA CYS A 228 -4.25 -3.75 13.42
C CYS A 228 -5.25 -2.97 12.59
#